data_b7c54b502a35f02159e0f537b089d8df
#
_entry.id   b7c54b502a35f02159e0f537b089d8df
#
_cell.length_a   1.000
_cell.length_b   1.000
_cell.length_c   1.000
_cell.angle_alpha   90.00
_cell.angle_beta   90.00
_cell.angle_gamma   90.00
#
_symmetry.space_group_name_H-M   'P 1'
#
loop_
_entity.id
_entity.type
_entity.pdbx_description
1 polymer ?
#
loop_
_entity_poly.entity_id
_entity_poly.type
_entity_poly.pdbx_seq_one_letter_code
_entity_poly.pdbx_strand_id
1 'polypeptide(L)'
;MKSTLKISALVLAFAGLTLGAKAQTSTTSTTKTSTSSNGVILSIGVDAGIPTGKLSDSYNFNIGGSVQADIPVAQNLFVTVNAGYNSIQGKNDLRFVTPGGVITADATNIQLLPVKAGLKYFVVPHFYVQGEAGAAFALNKSDVGFDKSAAFVYAPQVGYQFPIGGKNFIDAGVRYEASTKFNSNIDDSKVNFFGLRVAYAFGL
;
A
#
# COMPACT_ATOMS: atom_id res chain seq x y z
N MET A 1 13.49 22.97 14.10
CA MET A 1 14.51 22.25 13.32
C MET A 1 14.89 20.90 13.96
N LYS A 2 13.94 19.99 14.24
CA LYS A 2 14.22 18.64 14.81
C LYS A 2 13.47 17.48 14.12
N SER A 3 12.79 17.70 13.00
CA SER A 3 12.00 16.64 12.33
C SER A 3 12.67 16.00 11.11
N THR A 4 13.69 16.60 10.54
CA THR A 4 14.37 16.10 9.32
C THR A 4 15.29 14.90 9.56
N LEU A 5 15.69 14.64 10.82
CA LEU A 5 16.64 13.57 11.12
C LEU A 5 16.01 12.18 11.24
N LYS A 6 14.67 12.09 11.39
CA LYS A 6 13.98 10.80 11.58
C LYS A 6 13.62 10.10 10.27
N ILE A 7 13.55 10.83 9.16
CA ILE A 7 13.22 10.26 7.83
C ILE A 7 14.44 9.59 7.21
N SER A 8 15.64 10.11 7.46
CA SER A 8 16.88 9.55 6.91
C SER A 8 17.24 8.16 7.46
N ALA A 9 16.80 7.82 8.67
CA ALA A 9 17.07 6.51 9.28
C ALA A 9 16.21 5.38 8.67
N LEU A 10 15.02 5.70 8.14
CA LEU A 10 14.13 4.69 7.56
C LEU A 10 14.57 4.26 6.15
N VAL A 11 15.22 5.16 5.40
CA VAL A 11 15.72 4.87 4.03
C VAL A 11 16.97 3.97 4.08
N LEU A 12 17.80 4.06 5.14
CA LEU A 12 18.99 3.22 5.28
C LEU A 12 18.69 1.77 5.67
N ALA A 13 17.54 1.49 6.31
CA ALA A 13 17.17 0.13 6.68
C ALA A 13 16.81 -0.76 5.47
N PHE A 14 16.43 -0.19 4.33
CA PHE A 14 16.12 -0.93 3.10
C PHE A 14 17.35 -1.35 2.30
N ALA A 15 18.49 -0.69 2.45
CA ALA A 15 19.71 -1.01 1.74
C ALA A 15 20.44 -2.25 2.29
N GLY A 16 20.10 -2.71 3.50
CA GLY A 16 20.79 -3.82 4.19
C GLY A 16 20.26 -5.21 3.89
N LEU A 17 19.13 -5.37 3.20
CA LEU A 17 18.46 -6.67 2.98
C LEU A 17 18.89 -7.40 1.68
N THR A 18 19.86 -6.89 0.94
CA THR A 18 20.28 -7.50 -0.35
C THR A 18 21.40 -8.55 -0.23
N LEU A 19 21.84 -8.88 0.98
CA LEU A 19 23.00 -9.79 1.18
C LEU A 19 22.59 -11.08 1.90
N GLY A 20 21.81 -11.97 1.25
CA GLY A 20 21.61 -13.27 1.90
C GLY A 20 20.84 -14.36 1.16
N ALA A 21 20.25 -14.12 0.02
CA ALA A 21 19.54 -15.16 -0.71
C ALA A 21 20.44 -15.85 -1.75
N LYS A 22 21.30 -16.76 -1.32
CA LYS A 22 21.85 -17.81 -2.22
C LYS A 22 20.79 -18.91 -2.29
N ALA A 23 19.90 -18.84 -3.28
CA ALA A 23 19.00 -19.94 -3.62
C ALA A 23 19.80 -21.05 -4.29
N GLN A 24 19.63 -22.27 -3.80
CA GLN A 24 20.24 -23.47 -4.36
C GLN A 24 19.71 -23.73 -5.77
N THR A 25 20.61 -23.85 -6.72
CA THR A 25 20.34 -24.24 -8.10
C THR A 25 20.10 -25.75 -8.15
N SER A 26 18.89 -26.19 -8.45
CA SER A 26 18.60 -27.54 -8.89
C SER A 26 18.13 -27.48 -10.34
N THR A 27 18.98 -27.95 -11.25
CA THR A 27 18.71 -28.04 -12.67
C THR A 27 17.83 -29.26 -12.95
N THR A 28 16.59 -29.05 -13.40
CA THR A 28 15.83 -30.07 -14.14
C THR A 28 15.02 -29.36 -15.22
N SER A 29 15.43 -29.60 -16.45
CA SER A 29 14.79 -29.06 -17.65
C SER A 29 13.44 -29.73 -17.90
N THR A 30 12.36 -28.98 -17.76
CA THR A 30 11.08 -29.32 -18.39
C THR A 30 10.43 -28.01 -18.84
N THR A 31 10.30 -27.83 -20.14
CA THR A 31 9.70 -26.67 -20.79
C THR A 31 8.22 -26.57 -20.41
N LYS A 32 7.95 -25.81 -19.35
CA LYS A 32 6.63 -25.26 -19.07
C LYS A 32 6.80 -23.76 -19.04
N THR A 33 6.04 -23.05 -19.86
CA THR A 33 5.95 -21.58 -19.84
C THR A 33 5.38 -21.15 -18.50
N SER A 34 6.21 -21.13 -17.49
CA SER A 34 5.88 -20.60 -16.16
C SER A 34 6.37 -19.17 -16.12
N THR A 35 5.47 -18.26 -15.89
CA THR A 35 5.72 -16.83 -15.62
C THR A 35 6.38 -16.64 -14.25
N SER A 36 7.16 -17.60 -13.79
CA SER A 36 7.90 -17.52 -12.54
C SER A 36 9.29 -16.96 -12.85
N SER A 37 9.49 -15.68 -12.66
CA SER A 37 10.84 -15.14 -12.55
C SER A 37 11.48 -15.81 -11.34
N ASN A 38 12.63 -16.48 -11.53
CA ASN A 38 13.42 -17.06 -10.44
C ASN A 38 14.11 -15.98 -9.59
N GLY A 39 13.80 -14.70 -9.79
CA GLY A 39 14.41 -13.57 -9.15
C GLY A 39 13.41 -12.69 -8.40
N VAL A 40 13.92 -11.81 -7.56
CA VAL A 40 13.13 -10.76 -6.89
C VAL A 40 12.57 -9.81 -7.94
N ILE A 41 11.29 -9.47 -7.84
CA ILE A 41 10.66 -8.45 -8.66
C ILE A 41 10.51 -7.18 -7.80
N LEU A 42 11.04 -6.08 -8.28
CA LEU A 42 10.82 -4.76 -7.67
C LEU A 42 9.79 -4.00 -8.48
N SER A 43 8.93 -3.24 -7.81
CA SER A 43 7.96 -2.38 -8.49
C SER A 43 7.84 -1.02 -7.82
N ILE A 44 7.62 -0.01 -8.65
CA ILE A 44 7.29 1.35 -8.23
C ILE A 44 6.00 1.77 -8.93
N GLY A 45 5.06 2.31 -8.19
CA GLY A 45 3.73 2.60 -8.73
C GLY A 45 3.05 3.79 -8.09
N VAL A 46 1.97 4.18 -8.75
CA VAL A 46 1.01 5.16 -8.27
C VAL A 46 -0.24 4.44 -7.77
N ASP A 47 -0.84 5.02 -6.76
CA ASP A 47 -2.02 4.51 -6.09
C ASP A 47 -3.11 5.57 -6.12
N ALA A 48 -4.32 5.19 -6.53
CA ALA A 48 -5.50 6.03 -6.46
C ALA A 48 -6.62 5.26 -5.77
N GLY A 49 -7.46 5.92 -4.98
CA GLY A 49 -8.48 5.22 -4.23
C GLY A 49 -9.70 6.08 -3.91
N ILE A 50 -10.81 5.39 -3.65
CA ILE A 50 -12.08 6.01 -3.25
C ILE A 50 -12.36 5.57 -1.81
N PRO A 51 -12.45 6.53 -0.85
CA PRO A 51 -12.83 6.27 0.52
C PRO A 51 -14.18 5.56 0.63
N THR A 52 -14.34 4.71 1.64
CA THR A 52 -15.57 3.95 1.89
C THR A 52 -16.04 4.09 3.33
N GLY A 53 -17.30 3.76 3.58
CA GLY A 53 -17.91 3.87 4.89
C GLY A 53 -17.93 5.32 5.37
N LYS A 54 -17.76 5.54 6.66
CA LYS A 54 -17.77 6.88 7.27
C LYS A 54 -16.68 7.82 6.77
N LEU A 55 -15.56 7.26 6.27
CA LEU A 55 -14.51 8.06 5.68
C LEU A 55 -15.00 8.83 4.44
N SER A 56 -15.90 8.23 3.66
CA SER A 56 -16.46 8.87 2.46
C SER A 56 -17.36 10.10 2.74
N ASP A 57 -17.79 10.28 3.98
CA ASP A 57 -18.60 11.45 4.36
C ASP A 57 -17.74 12.72 4.33
N SER A 58 -16.47 12.62 4.73
CA SER A 58 -15.56 13.77 4.88
C SER A 58 -14.40 13.80 3.88
N TYR A 59 -14.20 12.74 3.10
CA TYR A 59 -13.06 12.62 2.17
C TYR A 59 -13.50 12.21 0.77
N ASN A 60 -12.82 12.77 -0.26
CA ASN A 60 -13.18 12.59 -1.66
C ASN A 60 -12.45 11.41 -2.31
N PHE A 61 -11.12 11.43 -2.25
CA PHE A 61 -10.28 10.43 -2.89
C PHE A 61 -8.94 10.29 -2.18
N ASN A 62 -8.26 9.18 -2.43
CA ASN A 62 -6.88 8.94 -2.03
C ASN A 62 -5.98 8.96 -3.26
N ILE A 63 -4.82 9.59 -3.14
CA ILE A 63 -3.75 9.52 -4.12
C ILE A 63 -2.43 9.24 -3.40
N GLY A 64 -1.58 8.44 -4.03
CA GLY A 64 -0.32 8.05 -3.41
C GLY A 64 0.65 7.41 -4.38
N GLY A 65 1.72 6.89 -3.79
CA GLY A 65 2.71 6.11 -4.50
C GLY A 65 3.29 5.03 -3.59
N SER A 66 3.74 3.93 -4.18
CA SER A 66 4.28 2.82 -3.42
C SER A 66 5.42 2.12 -4.14
N VAL A 67 6.31 1.54 -3.35
CA VAL A 67 7.34 0.61 -3.80
C VAL A 67 7.07 -0.76 -3.19
N GLN A 68 7.31 -1.82 -3.95
CA GLN A 68 7.10 -3.18 -3.50
C GLN A 68 8.20 -4.09 -4.00
N ALA A 69 8.61 -5.03 -3.15
CA ALA A 69 9.46 -6.15 -3.50
C ALA A 69 8.67 -7.45 -3.39
N ASP A 70 8.70 -8.26 -4.45
CA ASP A 70 8.11 -9.59 -4.50
C ASP A 70 9.26 -10.60 -4.52
N ILE A 71 9.39 -11.38 -3.45
CA ILE A 71 10.47 -12.35 -3.21
C ILE A 71 9.90 -13.74 -3.45
N PRO A 72 10.39 -14.50 -4.45
CA PRO A 72 9.89 -15.84 -4.73
C PRO A 72 10.24 -16.79 -3.59
N VAL A 73 9.26 -17.53 -3.09
CA VAL A 73 9.43 -18.52 -2.01
C VAL A 73 9.00 -19.93 -2.43
N ALA A 74 8.10 -20.03 -3.40
CA ALA A 74 7.68 -21.29 -4.02
C ALA A 74 7.18 -21.02 -5.44
N GLN A 75 6.85 -22.09 -6.19
CA GLN A 75 6.26 -21.94 -7.51
C GLN A 75 4.97 -21.11 -7.42
N ASN A 76 4.90 -20.01 -8.18
CA ASN A 76 3.80 -19.05 -8.23
C ASN A 76 3.51 -18.31 -6.90
N LEU A 77 4.34 -18.49 -5.84
CA LEU A 77 4.14 -17.87 -4.54
C LEU A 77 5.31 -16.94 -4.20
N PHE A 78 4.98 -15.71 -3.82
CA PHE A 78 5.93 -14.67 -3.44
C PHE A 78 5.56 -14.09 -2.08
N VAL A 79 6.57 -13.80 -1.27
CA VAL A 79 6.44 -12.89 -0.12
C VAL A 79 6.56 -11.48 -0.64
N THR A 80 5.66 -10.61 -0.23
CA THR A 80 5.67 -9.19 -0.60
C THR A 80 6.11 -8.32 0.57
N VAL A 81 6.86 -7.26 0.27
CA VAL A 81 7.14 -6.15 1.19
C VAL A 81 6.81 -4.87 0.46
N ASN A 82 5.93 -4.08 1.03
CA ASN A 82 5.40 -2.85 0.43
C ASN A 82 5.57 -1.67 1.38
N ALA A 83 6.00 -0.54 0.85
CA ALA A 83 5.99 0.73 1.55
C ALA A 83 5.44 1.81 0.62
N GLY A 84 4.62 2.71 1.15
CA GLY A 84 3.97 3.72 0.35
C GLY A 84 3.72 5.03 1.09
N TYR A 85 3.20 5.98 0.35
CA TYR A 85 2.64 7.22 0.87
C TYR A 85 1.24 7.39 0.30
N ASN A 86 0.29 7.69 1.16
CA ASN A 86 -1.11 7.97 0.80
C ASN A 86 -1.50 9.35 1.32
N SER A 87 -2.12 10.15 0.46
CA SER A 87 -2.76 11.41 0.81
C SER A 87 -4.25 11.32 0.51
N ILE A 88 -5.06 11.30 1.56
CA ILE A 88 -6.51 11.20 1.47
C ILE A 88 -7.05 12.61 1.55
N GLN A 89 -7.69 13.05 0.46
CA GLN A 89 -8.10 14.43 0.26
C GLN A 89 -9.41 14.70 0.98
N GLY A 90 -9.38 15.65 1.90
CA GLY A 90 -10.57 16.14 2.63
C GLY A 90 -11.54 16.88 1.71
N LYS A 91 -12.81 16.83 2.05
CA LYS A 91 -13.85 17.65 1.43
C LYS A 91 -13.81 19.06 1.97
N ASN A 92 -14.04 20.03 1.10
CA ASN A 92 -14.29 21.41 1.48
C ASN A 92 -15.77 21.64 1.73
N ASP A 93 -16.09 22.71 2.46
CA ASP A 93 -17.47 23.18 2.72
C ASP A 93 -18.37 22.15 3.41
N LEU A 94 -17.81 21.32 4.31
CA LEU A 94 -18.63 20.43 5.15
C LEU A 94 -19.56 21.24 6.03
N ARG A 95 -20.88 21.00 5.90
CA ARG A 95 -21.92 21.77 6.59
C ARG A 95 -22.35 21.06 7.87
N PHE A 96 -22.21 21.74 8.99
CA PHE A 96 -22.67 21.26 10.29
C PHE A 96 -23.82 22.15 10.77
N VAL A 97 -25.00 21.55 11.06
CA VAL A 97 -26.15 22.24 11.63
C VAL A 97 -25.98 22.23 13.14
N THR A 98 -25.88 23.43 13.73
CA THR A 98 -25.76 23.62 15.18
C THR A 98 -26.95 24.44 15.68
N PRO A 99 -27.25 24.45 16.99
CA PRO A 99 -28.29 25.31 17.54
C PRO A 99 -28.09 26.80 17.25
N GLY A 100 -26.88 27.23 16.94
CA GLY A 100 -26.53 28.62 16.59
C GLY A 100 -26.54 28.92 15.08
N GLY A 101 -26.90 27.94 14.22
CA GLY A 101 -26.91 28.10 12.76
C GLY A 101 -26.10 27.06 12.04
N VAL A 102 -25.86 27.29 10.75
CA VAL A 102 -25.00 26.40 9.90
C VAL A 102 -23.59 26.94 9.92
N ILE A 103 -22.63 26.07 10.29
CA ILE A 103 -21.20 26.34 10.16
C ILE A 103 -20.63 25.49 9.03
N THR A 104 -19.65 26.02 8.30
CA THR A 104 -18.87 25.29 7.29
C THR A 104 -17.45 25.10 7.77
N ALA A 105 -16.87 23.92 7.50
CA ALA A 105 -15.48 23.62 7.78
C ALA A 105 -14.91 22.71 6.70
N ASP A 106 -13.61 22.81 6.48
CA ASP A 106 -12.87 21.94 5.55
C ASP A 106 -12.25 20.78 6.32
N ALA A 107 -12.30 19.57 5.75
CA ALA A 107 -11.60 18.43 6.30
C ALA A 107 -10.10 18.50 5.93
N THR A 108 -9.25 18.40 6.93
CA THR A 108 -7.80 18.33 6.72
C THR A 108 -7.42 17.01 6.05
N ASN A 109 -6.56 17.05 5.03
CA ASN A 109 -6.06 15.86 4.35
C ASN A 109 -5.36 14.92 5.33
N ILE A 110 -5.64 13.60 5.23
CA ILE A 110 -4.95 12.58 6.02
C ILE A 110 -3.72 12.12 5.24
N GLN A 111 -2.56 12.16 5.88
CA GLN A 111 -1.30 11.70 5.30
C GLN A 111 -0.82 10.44 6.03
N LEU A 112 -0.72 9.33 5.29
CA LEU A 112 -0.31 8.04 5.82
C LEU A 112 0.93 7.51 5.11
N LEU A 113 1.77 6.82 5.89
CA LEU A 113 2.89 6.03 5.40
C LEU A 113 2.64 4.57 5.79
N PRO A 114 1.97 3.78 4.92
CA PRO A 114 1.79 2.35 5.14
C PRO A 114 3.09 1.58 4.88
N VAL A 115 3.38 0.61 5.77
CA VAL A 115 4.42 -0.40 5.60
C VAL A 115 3.77 -1.75 5.84
N LYS A 116 3.78 -2.62 4.82
CA LYS A 116 3.05 -3.88 4.82
C LYS A 116 3.93 -5.02 4.32
N ALA A 117 3.64 -6.22 4.79
CA ALA A 117 4.17 -7.46 4.24
C ALA A 117 3.01 -8.42 3.96
N GLY A 118 3.21 -9.37 3.06
CA GLY A 118 2.15 -10.28 2.69
C GLY A 118 2.58 -11.39 1.75
N LEU A 119 1.59 -11.96 1.11
CA LEU A 119 1.77 -13.04 0.13
C LEU A 119 1.06 -12.67 -1.18
N LYS A 120 1.73 -12.92 -2.30
CA LYS A 120 1.19 -12.84 -3.66
C LYS A 120 1.24 -14.22 -4.29
N TYR A 121 0.12 -14.70 -4.80
CA TYR A 121 0.00 -15.99 -5.47
C TYR A 121 -0.57 -15.83 -6.88
N PHE A 122 0.15 -16.34 -7.87
CA PHE A 122 -0.32 -16.38 -9.26
C PHE A 122 -1.22 -17.58 -9.46
N VAL A 123 -2.52 -17.34 -9.59
CA VAL A 123 -3.56 -18.37 -9.81
C VAL A 123 -3.46 -18.95 -11.22
N VAL A 124 -3.23 -18.08 -12.19
CA VAL A 124 -2.90 -18.40 -13.58
C VAL A 124 -1.79 -17.46 -14.04
N PRO A 125 -1.15 -17.69 -15.21
CA PRO A 125 -0.12 -16.78 -15.71
C PRO A 125 -0.58 -15.32 -15.68
N HIS A 126 0.23 -14.46 -15.07
CA HIS A 126 0.03 -13.01 -14.94
C HIS A 126 -1.11 -12.54 -14.02
N PHE A 127 -2.11 -13.37 -13.73
CA PHE A 127 -3.19 -13.01 -12.79
C PHE A 127 -2.86 -13.49 -11.39
N TYR A 128 -2.94 -12.59 -10.42
CA TYR A 128 -2.60 -12.88 -9.03
C TYR A 128 -3.67 -12.45 -8.04
N VAL A 129 -3.65 -13.12 -6.90
CA VAL A 129 -4.28 -12.68 -5.65
C VAL A 129 -3.19 -12.35 -4.66
N GLN A 130 -3.38 -11.31 -3.87
CA GLN A 130 -2.40 -10.84 -2.88
C GLN A 130 -3.11 -10.43 -1.61
N GLY A 131 -2.51 -10.75 -0.46
CA GLY A 131 -2.96 -10.27 0.83
C GLY A 131 -1.79 -9.68 1.59
N GLU A 132 -1.92 -8.45 2.04
CA GLU A 132 -0.91 -7.74 2.83
C GLU A 132 -1.47 -7.29 4.16
N ALA A 133 -0.61 -7.21 5.17
CA ALA A 133 -0.93 -6.62 6.46
C ALA A 133 0.30 -5.89 7.03
N GLY A 134 0.07 -4.91 7.91
CA GLY A 134 1.16 -4.13 8.48
C GLY A 134 0.67 -2.96 9.31
N ALA A 135 1.41 -1.86 9.27
CA ALA A 135 1.08 -0.64 9.98
C ALA A 135 1.03 0.54 9.03
N ALA A 136 0.03 1.40 9.21
CA ALA A 136 -0.03 2.72 8.58
C ALA A 136 0.31 3.78 9.63
N PHE A 137 1.32 4.59 9.35
CA PHE A 137 1.77 5.68 10.23
C PHE A 137 1.16 6.99 9.78
N ALA A 138 0.45 7.68 10.68
CA ALA A 138 -0.10 9.00 10.42
C ALA A 138 1.01 10.06 10.54
N LEU A 139 1.26 10.80 9.46
CA LEU A 139 2.30 11.81 9.39
C LEU A 139 1.85 13.16 9.99
N ASN A 140 0.55 13.42 9.94
CA ASN A 140 -0.06 14.66 10.44
C ASN A 140 -1.17 14.39 11.46
N LYS A 141 -0.93 13.46 12.39
CA LYS A 141 -1.93 13.00 13.36
C LYS A 141 -2.59 14.12 14.18
N SER A 142 -1.83 15.15 14.54
CA SER A 142 -2.32 16.28 15.33
C SER A 142 -3.33 17.12 14.57
N ASP A 143 -3.13 17.27 13.26
CA ASP A 143 -3.97 18.10 12.40
C ASP A 143 -5.32 17.44 12.10
N VAL A 144 -5.35 16.08 12.13
CA VAL A 144 -6.54 15.27 11.84
C VAL A 144 -7.19 14.69 13.09
N GLY A 145 -6.70 15.04 14.28
CA GLY A 145 -7.29 14.62 15.56
C GLY A 145 -7.08 13.13 15.88
N PHE A 146 -6.01 12.52 15.41
CA PHE A 146 -5.67 11.14 15.73
C PHE A 146 -4.89 11.06 17.05
N ASP A 147 -5.28 10.16 17.95
CA ASP A 147 -4.54 9.87 19.19
C ASP A 147 -3.30 9.01 18.91
N LYS A 148 -3.45 8.04 18.02
CA LYS A 148 -2.43 7.06 17.68
C LYS A 148 -1.61 7.53 16.47
N SER A 149 -0.31 7.34 16.55
CA SER A 149 0.59 7.61 15.41
C SER A 149 0.57 6.50 14.37
N ALA A 150 0.06 5.31 14.72
CA ALA A 150 -0.02 4.17 13.81
C ALA A 150 -1.29 3.34 14.09
N ALA A 151 -1.80 2.72 13.03
CA ALA A 151 -2.89 1.75 13.09
C ALA A 151 -2.51 0.50 12.28
N PHE A 152 -3.04 -0.65 12.68
CA PHE A 152 -2.92 -1.86 11.88
C PHE A 152 -3.70 -1.69 10.59
N VAL A 153 -3.13 -2.15 9.48
CA VAL A 153 -3.72 -2.09 8.15
C VAL A 153 -3.63 -3.46 7.48
N TYR A 154 -4.66 -3.80 6.70
CA TYR A 154 -4.67 -4.98 5.84
C TYR A 154 -5.24 -4.62 4.47
N ALA A 155 -4.77 -5.33 3.44
CA ALA A 155 -5.09 -5.01 2.05
C ALA A 155 -5.16 -6.30 1.19
N PRO A 156 -6.33 -6.94 1.06
CA PRO A 156 -6.55 -7.90 -0.01
C PRO A 156 -6.55 -7.20 -1.36
N GLN A 157 -5.90 -7.82 -2.36
CA GLN A 157 -5.72 -7.30 -3.70
C GLN A 157 -5.86 -8.42 -4.74
N VAL A 158 -6.37 -8.08 -5.89
CA VAL A 158 -6.29 -8.88 -7.11
C VAL A 158 -5.66 -8.03 -8.20
N GLY A 159 -4.90 -8.65 -9.09
CA GLY A 159 -4.23 -7.88 -10.14
C GLY A 159 -3.72 -8.74 -11.29
N TYR A 160 -3.22 -8.02 -12.29
CA TYR A 160 -2.66 -8.60 -13.48
C TYR A 160 -1.34 -7.92 -13.84
N GLN A 161 -0.34 -8.71 -14.22
CA GLN A 161 0.94 -8.24 -14.71
C GLN A 161 0.99 -8.33 -16.23
N PHE A 162 1.00 -7.20 -16.92
CA PHE A 162 1.10 -7.08 -18.35
C PHE A 162 2.58 -7.14 -18.75
N PRO A 163 3.07 -8.18 -19.43
CA PRO A 163 4.46 -8.26 -19.85
C PRO A 163 4.74 -7.20 -20.93
N ILE A 164 5.82 -6.44 -20.77
CA ILE A 164 6.23 -5.37 -21.71
C ILE A 164 7.63 -5.64 -22.31
N GLY A 165 8.17 -6.82 -22.07
CA GLY A 165 9.42 -7.28 -22.63
C GLY A 165 10.49 -7.60 -21.57
N GLY A 166 11.28 -8.64 -21.83
CA GLY A 166 12.26 -9.15 -20.89
C GLY A 166 11.63 -9.59 -19.58
N LYS A 167 12.13 -9.08 -18.44
CA LYS A 167 11.58 -9.33 -17.10
C LYS A 167 10.75 -8.14 -16.59
N ASN A 168 10.21 -7.31 -17.48
CA ASN A 168 9.50 -6.09 -17.12
C ASN A 168 7.99 -6.25 -17.32
N PHE A 169 7.21 -5.64 -16.42
CA PHE A 169 5.75 -5.71 -16.43
C PHE A 169 5.14 -4.37 -16.05
N ILE A 170 3.95 -4.11 -16.57
CA ILE A 170 3.01 -3.17 -15.93
C ILE A 170 2.14 -4.00 -14.99
N ASP A 171 2.22 -3.73 -13.69
CA ASP A 171 1.41 -4.38 -12.67
C ASP A 171 0.20 -3.50 -12.38
N ALA A 172 -1.00 -4.00 -12.63
CA ALA A 172 -2.25 -3.29 -12.33
C ALA A 172 -3.09 -4.13 -11.37
N GLY A 173 -3.48 -3.54 -10.25
CA GLY A 173 -4.22 -4.25 -9.21
C GLY A 173 -5.29 -3.40 -8.55
N VAL A 174 -6.40 -4.03 -8.19
CA VAL A 174 -7.46 -3.45 -7.37
C VAL A 174 -7.35 -4.03 -5.97
N ARG A 175 -7.38 -3.17 -4.95
CA ARG A 175 -7.29 -3.57 -3.56
C ARG A 175 -8.36 -2.89 -2.71
N TYR A 176 -8.73 -3.56 -1.63
CA TYR A 176 -9.44 -2.94 -0.52
C TYR A 176 -8.46 -2.78 0.63
N GLU A 177 -8.18 -1.55 1.03
CA GLU A 177 -7.31 -1.28 2.17
C GLU A 177 -8.18 -0.81 3.34
N ALA A 178 -7.98 -1.43 4.51
CA ALA A 178 -8.72 -1.11 5.72
C ALA A 178 -7.78 -1.06 6.92
N SER A 179 -8.03 -0.08 7.80
CA SER A 179 -7.27 0.09 9.03
C SER A 179 -8.10 -0.16 10.28
N THR A 180 -7.42 -0.42 11.39
CA THR A 180 -8.00 -0.25 12.73
C THR A 180 -8.12 1.24 13.05
N LYS A 181 -8.73 1.55 14.18
CA LYS A 181 -8.95 2.94 14.62
C LYS A 181 -7.65 3.68 14.90
N PHE A 182 -7.54 4.90 14.40
CA PHE A 182 -6.48 5.86 14.76
C PHE A 182 -6.80 6.68 16.02
N ASN A 183 -8.08 6.66 16.47
CA ASN A 183 -8.50 7.28 17.72
C ASN A 183 -9.28 6.25 18.55
N SER A 184 -8.91 6.10 19.82
CA SER A 184 -9.49 5.07 20.70
C SER A 184 -10.94 5.36 21.06
N ASN A 185 -11.32 6.64 21.13
CA ASN A 185 -12.63 7.12 21.56
C ASN A 185 -13.60 7.38 20.40
N ILE A 186 -13.12 7.35 19.14
CA ILE A 186 -13.92 7.63 17.96
C ILE A 186 -13.95 6.40 17.07
N ASP A 187 -15.13 5.76 16.96
CA ASP A 187 -15.31 4.56 16.15
C ASP A 187 -15.08 4.82 14.66
N ASP A 188 -15.36 6.02 14.21
CA ASP A 188 -15.27 6.45 12.81
C ASP A 188 -13.86 6.88 12.38
N SER A 189 -12.81 6.67 13.22
CA SER A 189 -11.41 7.00 12.90
C SER A 189 -10.66 5.94 12.09
N LYS A 190 -11.40 5.02 11.45
CA LYS A 190 -10.85 4.01 10.53
C LYS A 190 -10.65 4.62 9.15
N VAL A 191 -9.55 4.24 8.51
CA VAL A 191 -9.26 4.63 7.13
C VAL A 191 -9.46 3.42 6.22
N ASN A 192 -10.53 3.44 5.44
CA ASN A 192 -10.89 2.36 4.53
C ASN A 192 -11.15 2.92 3.12
N PHE A 193 -10.60 2.27 2.10
CA PHE A 193 -10.82 2.68 0.71
C PHE A 193 -10.65 1.51 -0.27
N PHE A 194 -11.34 1.60 -1.41
CA PHE A 194 -10.98 0.82 -2.59
C PHE A 194 -9.89 1.57 -3.35
N GLY A 195 -8.82 0.86 -3.71
CA GLY A 195 -7.67 1.43 -4.41
C GLY A 195 -7.37 0.71 -5.71
N LEU A 196 -6.91 1.46 -6.69
CA LEU A 196 -6.25 1.00 -7.90
C LEU A 196 -4.76 1.31 -7.76
N ARG A 197 -3.91 0.33 -8.00
CA ARG A 197 -2.45 0.49 -8.10
C ARG A 197 -2.02 0.19 -9.52
N VAL A 198 -1.22 1.08 -10.11
CA VAL A 198 -0.53 0.84 -11.38
C VAL A 198 0.95 1.06 -11.17
N ALA A 199 1.76 0.06 -11.46
CA ALA A 199 3.19 0.08 -11.18
C ALA A 199 4.01 -0.46 -12.36
N TYR A 200 5.20 0.07 -12.51
CA TYR A 200 6.25 -0.54 -13.29
C TYR A 200 6.98 -1.55 -12.43
N ALA A 201 7.02 -2.81 -12.85
CA ALA A 201 7.67 -3.91 -12.17
C ALA A 201 8.80 -4.48 -13.03
N PHE A 202 9.95 -4.77 -12.42
CA PHE A 202 11.11 -5.32 -13.08
C PHE A 202 11.76 -6.43 -12.26
N GLY A 203 12.11 -7.54 -12.93
CA GLY A 203 12.80 -8.68 -12.31
C GLY A 203 14.32 -8.46 -12.28
N LEU A 204 14.92 -8.75 -11.13
CA LEU A 204 16.37 -8.75 -10.92
C LEU A 204 17.02 -10.06 -11.41
#